data_d44ca1b667deb4cdf4a89b1f881783db
#
_entry.id   d44ca1b667deb4cdf4a89b1f881783db
#
_cell.length_a   1.000
_cell.length_b   1.000
_cell.length_c   1.000
_cell.angle_alpha   90.00
_cell.angle_beta   90.00
_cell.angle_gamma   90.00
#
_symmetry.space_group_name_H-M   'P 1'
#
loop_
_entity.id
_entity.type
_entity.pdbx_description
1 polymer ?
#
loop_
_entity_poly.entity_id
_entity_poly.type
_entity_poly.pdbx_seq_one_letter_code
_entity_poly.pdbx_strand_id
1 'polypeptide(L)'
;PATEFSAGRAMQDLEIIAREPHPIGSSPAHAAVRDYILGEIRTLNLEPQVQQTISARVIQPGFLISGSVENILVRLPGTDPDSALLVMAHYDSSPGSPGALDDGTGTVMLLELLRNLQAGAALRQDVIFLFTDGEETGLYGAYAFISEHPWFEDVRLAINLETFVAGPPVILRGN
;
A
#
# COMPACT_ATOMS: atom_id res chain seq x y z
N PRO A 1 23.78 2.13 -0.52
CA PRO A 1 23.60 0.93 0.32
C PRO A 1 22.11 0.61 0.50
N ALA A 2 21.75 -0.67 0.72
CA ALA A 2 20.37 -1.07 0.98
C ALA A 2 19.80 -0.45 2.28
N THR A 3 20.66 -0.08 3.20
CA THR A 3 20.34 0.55 4.48
C THR A 3 20.05 2.05 4.38
N GLU A 4 20.10 2.64 3.19
CA GLU A 4 19.81 4.04 2.96
C GLU A 4 18.66 4.16 1.95
N PHE A 5 17.73 5.06 2.25
CA PHE A 5 16.64 5.40 1.33
C PHE A 5 17.19 5.96 0.02
N SER A 6 16.78 5.40 -1.11
CA SER A 6 17.27 5.80 -2.43
C SER A 6 16.12 6.24 -3.35
N ALA A 7 16.01 7.55 -3.53
CA ALA A 7 15.07 8.10 -4.52
C ALA A 7 15.35 7.58 -5.94
N GLY A 8 16.61 7.24 -6.25
CA GLY A 8 16.96 6.67 -7.55
C GLY A 8 16.39 5.28 -7.78
N ARG A 9 16.37 4.40 -6.76
CA ARG A 9 15.70 3.09 -6.86
C ARG A 9 14.18 3.27 -6.95
N ALA A 10 13.61 4.11 -6.09
CA ALA A 10 12.18 4.40 -6.12
C ALA A 10 11.73 4.94 -7.49
N MET A 11 12.51 5.79 -8.14
CA MET A 11 12.21 6.28 -9.49
C MET A 11 12.25 5.16 -10.54
N GLN A 12 13.15 4.19 -10.43
CA GLN A 12 13.17 3.03 -11.34
C GLN A 12 11.91 2.17 -11.19
N ASP A 13 11.45 1.95 -9.95
CA ASP A 13 10.17 1.27 -9.69
C ASP A 13 9.00 2.06 -10.28
N LEU A 14 9.00 3.40 -10.12
CA LEU A 14 7.94 4.26 -10.62
C LEU A 14 7.81 4.19 -12.16
N GLU A 15 8.94 4.14 -12.88
CA GLU A 15 8.96 3.96 -14.33
C GLU A 15 8.29 2.65 -14.79
N ILE A 16 8.27 1.64 -13.92
CA ILE A 16 7.62 0.36 -14.20
C ILE A 16 6.14 0.41 -13.84
N ILE A 17 5.81 0.89 -12.65
CA ILE A 17 4.43 0.93 -12.12
C ILE A 17 3.57 1.88 -12.93
N ALA A 18 4.09 3.07 -13.25
CA ALA A 18 3.33 4.12 -13.94
C ALA A 18 3.49 4.09 -15.48
N ARG A 19 3.62 2.91 -16.09
CA ARG A 19 3.71 2.80 -17.57
C ARG A 19 2.41 3.08 -18.27
N GLU A 20 1.32 2.61 -17.70
CA GLU A 20 -0.02 2.72 -18.26
C GLU A 20 -1.07 2.73 -17.15
N PRO A 21 -2.28 3.19 -17.42
CA PRO A 21 -3.36 3.11 -16.44
C PRO A 21 -3.63 1.67 -16.00
N HIS A 22 -3.72 1.48 -14.70
CA HIS A 22 -3.93 0.17 -14.05
C HIS A 22 -5.00 0.26 -12.95
N PRO A 23 -6.22 0.71 -13.32
CA PRO A 23 -7.30 0.81 -12.35
C PRO A 23 -7.67 -0.55 -11.76
N ILE A 24 -8.31 -0.51 -10.60
CA ILE A 24 -8.87 -1.69 -9.93
C ILE A 24 -9.59 -2.62 -10.92
N GLY A 25 -9.44 -3.90 -10.74
CA GLY A 25 -10.09 -4.94 -11.54
C GLY A 25 -9.10 -5.87 -12.23
N SER A 26 -9.61 -6.75 -13.08
CA SER A 26 -8.84 -7.84 -13.68
C SER A 26 -8.13 -7.46 -14.99
N SER A 27 -7.66 -6.22 -15.15
CA SER A 27 -6.88 -5.83 -16.34
C SER A 27 -5.46 -6.44 -16.28
N PRO A 28 -4.84 -6.75 -17.43
CA PRO A 28 -3.44 -7.18 -17.46
C PRO A 28 -2.48 -6.16 -16.85
N ALA A 29 -2.73 -4.87 -17.02
CA ALA A 29 -1.92 -3.80 -16.46
C ALA A 29 -1.97 -3.79 -14.92
N HIS A 30 -3.17 -3.91 -14.33
CA HIS A 30 -3.33 -4.01 -12.88
C HIS A 30 -2.62 -5.25 -12.32
N ALA A 31 -2.81 -6.41 -12.95
CA ALA A 31 -2.13 -7.64 -12.55
C ALA A 31 -0.59 -7.50 -12.65
N ALA A 32 -0.08 -6.82 -13.68
CA ALA A 32 1.35 -6.61 -13.85
C ALA A 32 1.96 -5.74 -12.73
N VAL A 33 1.28 -4.68 -12.32
CA VAL A 33 1.71 -3.84 -11.20
C VAL A 33 1.67 -4.61 -9.89
N ARG A 34 0.57 -5.32 -9.60
CA ARG A 34 0.48 -6.20 -8.42
C ARG A 34 1.62 -7.22 -8.38
N ASP A 35 1.85 -7.92 -9.48
CA ASP A 35 2.86 -8.98 -9.56
C ASP A 35 4.29 -8.41 -9.46
N TYR A 36 4.52 -7.20 -9.96
CA TYR A 36 5.75 -6.46 -9.78
C TYR A 36 6.03 -6.19 -8.30
N ILE A 37 5.08 -5.62 -7.58
CA ILE A 37 5.20 -5.32 -6.15
C ILE A 37 5.48 -6.60 -5.35
N LEU A 38 4.73 -7.68 -5.61
CA LEU A 38 4.94 -8.99 -5.00
C LEU A 38 6.35 -9.53 -5.29
N GLY A 39 6.83 -9.36 -6.51
CA GLY A 39 8.18 -9.75 -6.92
C GLY A 39 9.25 -9.00 -6.14
N GLU A 40 9.15 -7.68 -6.06
CA GLU A 40 10.10 -6.85 -5.33
C GLU A 40 10.16 -7.19 -3.82
N ILE A 41 9.00 -7.44 -3.19
CA ILE A 41 8.94 -7.88 -1.79
C ILE A 41 9.67 -9.23 -1.61
N ARG A 42 9.47 -10.18 -2.53
CA ARG A 42 10.13 -11.50 -2.47
C ARG A 42 11.66 -11.42 -2.65
N THR A 43 12.15 -10.43 -3.41
CA THR A 43 13.62 -10.22 -3.53
C THR A 43 14.27 -9.88 -2.18
N LEU A 44 13.48 -9.42 -1.20
CA LEU A 44 13.93 -9.11 0.15
C LEU A 44 13.90 -10.32 1.11
N ASN A 45 13.63 -11.53 0.59
CA ASN A 45 13.38 -12.75 1.36
C ASN A 45 12.19 -12.61 2.33
N LEU A 46 11.17 -11.85 1.92
CA LEU A 46 9.91 -11.70 2.62
C LEU A 46 8.80 -12.40 1.84
N GLU A 47 7.81 -12.95 2.56
CA GLU A 47 6.63 -13.57 1.94
C GLU A 47 5.42 -12.64 2.10
N PRO A 48 5.00 -11.95 1.02
CA PRO A 48 3.83 -11.08 1.07
C PRO A 48 2.54 -11.91 1.13
N GLN A 49 1.55 -11.39 1.85
CA GLN A 49 0.18 -11.89 1.80
C GLN A 49 -0.63 -11.09 0.77
N VAL A 50 -1.57 -11.75 0.11
CA VAL A 50 -2.59 -11.07 -0.72
C VAL A 50 -3.93 -11.26 -0.04
N GLN A 51 -4.53 -10.16 0.42
CA GLN A 51 -5.91 -10.14 0.88
C GLN A 51 -6.81 -9.95 -0.35
N GLN A 52 -7.35 -11.06 -0.85
CA GLN A 52 -8.31 -11.03 -1.96
C GLN A 52 -9.73 -11.18 -1.42
N THR A 53 -10.56 -10.15 -1.61
CA THR A 53 -11.94 -10.13 -1.14
C THR A 53 -12.82 -9.22 -1.98
N ILE A 54 -14.13 -9.28 -1.73
CA ILE A 54 -15.10 -8.31 -2.26
C ILE A 54 -15.39 -7.31 -1.15
N SER A 55 -14.83 -6.11 -1.28
CA SER A 55 -15.16 -5.00 -0.39
C SER A 55 -16.50 -4.39 -0.77
N ALA A 56 -17.38 -4.23 0.20
CA ALA A 56 -18.70 -3.61 -0.01
C ALA A 56 -19.07 -2.73 1.17
N ARG A 57 -19.51 -1.51 0.88
CA ARG A 57 -19.94 -0.58 1.94
C ARG A 57 -21.09 0.33 1.51
N VAL A 58 -21.91 0.71 2.47
CA VAL A 58 -22.94 1.71 2.27
C VAL A 58 -22.32 3.10 2.50
N ILE A 59 -22.26 3.92 1.45
CA ILE A 59 -21.70 5.27 1.53
C ILE A 59 -22.76 6.31 1.96
N GLN A 60 -24.02 6.01 1.66
CA GLN A 60 -25.20 6.77 2.12
C GLN A 60 -26.44 5.88 2.00
N PRO A 61 -27.56 6.20 2.68
CA PRO A 61 -28.78 5.39 2.58
C PRO A 61 -29.21 5.11 1.13
N GLY A 62 -29.29 3.84 0.77
CA GLY A 62 -29.63 3.37 -0.57
C GLY A 62 -28.48 3.30 -1.58
N PHE A 63 -27.26 3.67 -1.21
CA PHE A 63 -26.09 3.59 -2.08
C PHE A 63 -25.04 2.63 -1.50
N LEU A 64 -24.97 1.45 -2.08
CA LEU A 64 -23.92 0.46 -1.87
C LEU A 64 -22.88 0.60 -2.98
N ILE A 65 -21.62 0.67 -2.59
CA ILE A 65 -20.49 0.51 -3.51
C ILE A 65 -19.77 -0.80 -3.19
N SER A 66 -19.25 -1.46 -4.21
CA SER A 66 -18.50 -2.71 -4.03
C SER A 66 -17.49 -2.91 -5.14
N GLY A 67 -16.38 -3.58 -4.81
CA GLY A 67 -15.34 -3.93 -5.76
C GLY A 67 -14.53 -5.13 -5.25
N SER A 68 -13.98 -5.91 -6.18
CA SER A 68 -12.99 -6.94 -5.84
C SER A 68 -11.65 -6.26 -5.64
N VAL A 69 -10.99 -6.55 -4.53
CA VAL A 69 -9.69 -5.98 -4.16
C VAL A 69 -8.64 -7.06 -3.94
N GLU A 70 -7.40 -6.71 -4.20
CA GLU A 70 -6.21 -7.54 -3.98
C GLU A 70 -5.15 -6.73 -3.23
N ASN A 71 -5.39 -6.45 -1.95
CA ASN A 71 -4.40 -5.78 -1.11
C ASN A 71 -3.14 -6.63 -0.95
N ILE A 72 -1.97 -6.00 -1.00
CA ILE A 72 -0.70 -6.67 -0.74
C ILE A 72 -0.20 -6.24 0.63
N LEU A 73 0.19 -7.21 1.45
CA LEU A 73 0.61 -6.97 2.82
C LEU A 73 1.91 -7.68 3.15
N VAL A 74 2.75 -7.02 3.92
CA VAL A 74 3.91 -7.66 4.54
C VAL A 74 4.12 -7.08 5.94
N ARG A 75 4.56 -7.91 6.88
CA ARG A 75 4.80 -7.50 8.27
C ARG A 75 6.25 -7.75 8.63
N LEU A 76 6.96 -6.70 9.00
CA LEU A 76 8.29 -6.79 9.60
C LEU A 76 8.13 -6.91 11.11
N PRO A 77 8.65 -7.99 11.73
CA PRO A 77 8.56 -8.15 13.17
C PRO A 77 9.46 -7.16 13.90
N GLY A 78 8.95 -6.60 14.98
CA GLY A 78 9.68 -5.78 15.92
C GLY A 78 10.26 -6.62 17.07
N THR A 79 10.88 -5.95 18.01
CA THR A 79 11.41 -6.57 19.25
C THR A 79 10.38 -6.63 20.38
N ASP A 80 9.25 -5.91 20.23
CA ASP A 80 8.13 -5.81 21.18
C ASP A 80 6.83 -5.85 20.38
N PRO A 81 6.29 -7.05 20.09
CA PRO A 81 5.23 -7.24 19.09
C PRO A 81 3.81 -6.90 19.54
N ASP A 82 3.63 -6.29 20.74
CA ASP A 82 2.30 -5.98 21.30
C ASP A 82 1.55 -4.87 20.54
N SER A 83 2.18 -4.28 19.53
CA SER A 83 1.58 -3.24 18.69
C SER A 83 2.28 -3.12 17.35
N ALA A 84 1.55 -2.61 16.36
CA ALA A 84 2.08 -2.37 15.01
C ALA A 84 1.90 -0.92 14.55
N LEU A 85 2.89 -0.44 13.79
CA LEU A 85 2.77 0.72 12.93
C LEU A 85 2.30 0.25 11.56
N LEU A 86 1.21 0.81 11.06
CA LEU A 86 0.77 0.63 9.69
C LEU A 86 1.34 1.74 8.81
N VAL A 87 2.01 1.38 7.72
CA VAL A 87 2.37 2.33 6.65
C VAL A 87 1.72 1.83 5.36
N MET A 88 1.00 2.72 4.68
CA MET A 88 0.19 2.34 3.53
C MET A 88 0.28 3.34 2.39
N ALA A 89 0.00 2.86 1.18
CA ALA A 89 -0.16 3.59 -0.07
C ALA A 89 -1.11 2.81 -0.96
N HIS A 90 -1.74 3.45 -1.97
CA HIS A 90 -2.52 2.69 -2.93
C HIS A 90 -1.74 2.46 -4.23
N TYR A 91 -1.94 1.28 -4.84
CA TYR A 91 -1.23 0.93 -6.07
C TYR A 91 -2.13 0.90 -7.30
N ASP A 92 -3.45 1.02 -7.14
CA ASP A 92 -4.35 1.22 -8.28
C ASP A 92 -4.28 2.67 -8.78
N SER A 93 -4.55 2.86 -10.06
CA SER A 93 -4.63 4.17 -10.67
C SER A 93 -6.06 4.49 -11.12
N SER A 94 -6.33 5.76 -11.38
CA SER A 94 -7.55 6.13 -12.08
C SER A 94 -7.54 5.63 -13.53
N PRO A 95 -8.71 5.37 -14.15
CA PRO A 95 -8.76 4.84 -15.53
C PRO A 95 -8.13 5.74 -16.60
N GLY A 96 -8.01 7.02 -16.32
CA GLY A 96 -7.51 8.03 -17.26
C GLY A 96 -6.04 8.44 -17.06
N SER A 97 -5.35 7.87 -16.07
CA SER A 97 -3.98 8.25 -15.70
C SER A 97 -3.16 7.03 -15.35
N PRO A 98 -1.86 6.99 -15.69
CA PRO A 98 -0.96 5.94 -15.22
C PRO A 98 -0.62 6.04 -13.72
N GLY A 99 -1.16 7.01 -12.98
CA GLY A 99 -1.02 7.10 -11.53
C GLY A 99 0.40 7.40 -11.02
N ALA A 100 1.26 8.06 -11.83
CA ALA A 100 2.65 8.27 -11.42
C ALA A 100 2.77 9.09 -10.13
N LEU A 101 1.95 10.13 -9.99
CA LEU A 101 1.92 10.99 -8.82
C LEU A 101 0.94 10.45 -7.78
N ASP A 102 -0.25 10.07 -8.21
CA ASP A 102 -1.37 9.61 -7.41
C ASP A 102 -1.67 8.11 -7.74
N ASP A 103 -1.24 7.12 -6.98
CA ASP A 103 -0.31 7.22 -5.85
C ASP A 103 0.93 6.32 -6.08
N GLY A 104 1.39 6.24 -7.34
CA GLY A 104 2.62 5.52 -7.68
C GLY A 104 3.83 6.01 -6.87
N THR A 105 3.89 7.33 -6.59
CA THR A 105 4.94 7.90 -5.74
C THR A 105 4.87 7.32 -4.32
N GLY A 106 3.71 7.28 -3.68
CA GLY A 106 3.54 6.67 -2.36
C GLY A 106 3.87 5.18 -2.37
N THR A 107 3.40 4.47 -3.39
CA THR A 107 3.68 3.03 -3.58
C THR A 107 5.19 2.74 -3.65
N VAL A 108 5.97 3.48 -4.45
CA VAL A 108 7.42 3.23 -4.54
C VAL A 108 8.18 3.72 -3.33
N MET A 109 7.69 4.76 -2.66
CA MET A 109 8.23 5.18 -1.36
C MET A 109 8.01 4.10 -0.30
N LEU A 110 6.85 3.44 -0.31
CA LEU A 110 6.53 2.33 0.59
C LEU A 110 7.44 1.12 0.33
N LEU A 111 7.68 0.75 -0.95
CA LEU A 111 8.64 -0.30 -1.33
C LEU A 111 10.06 0.04 -0.86
N GLU A 112 10.50 1.25 -1.09
CA GLU A 112 11.85 1.67 -0.72
C GLU A 112 12.03 1.74 0.81
N LEU A 113 11.00 2.17 1.54
CA LEU A 113 11.00 2.13 3.00
C LEU A 113 11.09 0.69 3.51
N LEU A 114 10.34 -0.23 2.90
CA LEU A 114 10.40 -1.67 3.22
C LEU A 114 11.82 -2.22 3.03
N ARG A 115 12.47 -1.94 1.88
CA ARG A 115 13.86 -2.34 1.60
C ARG A 115 14.82 -1.82 2.68
N ASN A 116 14.64 -0.57 3.04
CA ASN A 116 15.49 0.10 4.01
C ASN A 116 15.35 -0.49 5.41
N LEU A 117 14.12 -0.69 5.89
CA LEU A 117 13.87 -1.26 7.21
C LEU A 117 14.24 -2.74 7.28
N GLN A 118 14.02 -3.51 6.22
CA GLN A 118 14.43 -4.93 6.17
C GLN A 118 15.95 -5.09 6.25
N ALA A 119 16.72 -4.17 5.67
CA ALA A 119 18.19 -4.19 5.71
C ALA A 119 18.76 -3.60 7.02
N GLY A 120 17.95 -2.94 7.81
CA GLY A 120 18.35 -2.27 9.06
C GLY A 120 18.21 -3.15 10.30
N ALA A 121 18.39 -2.53 11.47
CA ALA A 121 18.08 -3.18 12.74
C ALA A 121 16.57 -3.25 12.95
N ALA A 122 16.10 -4.31 13.61
CA ALA A 122 14.70 -4.44 13.97
C ALA A 122 14.22 -3.24 14.79
N LEU A 123 13.03 -2.73 14.46
CA LEU A 123 12.36 -1.69 15.22
C LEU A 123 11.77 -2.26 16.50
N ARG A 124 11.31 -1.40 17.39
CA ARG A 124 10.66 -1.83 18.62
C ARG A 124 9.30 -2.48 18.31
N GLN A 125 8.46 -1.79 17.56
CA GLN A 125 7.14 -2.25 17.16
C GLN A 125 7.20 -2.98 15.82
N ASP A 126 6.23 -3.85 15.59
CA ASP A 126 6.03 -4.39 14.24
C ASP A 126 5.68 -3.28 13.26
N VAL A 127 6.07 -3.46 12.00
CA VAL A 127 5.65 -2.58 10.91
C VAL A 127 4.88 -3.37 9.88
N ILE A 128 3.64 -2.98 9.65
CA ILE A 128 2.79 -3.51 8.59
C ILE A 128 2.88 -2.58 7.40
N PHE A 129 3.29 -3.12 6.26
CA PHE A 129 3.25 -2.45 4.97
C PHE A 129 2.02 -2.92 4.23
N LEU A 130 1.17 -2.00 3.80
CA LEU A 130 -0.07 -2.27 3.13
C LEU A 130 -0.15 -1.48 1.82
N PHE A 131 -0.08 -2.18 0.71
CA PHE A 131 -0.39 -1.63 -0.61
C PHE A 131 -1.86 -1.90 -0.87
N THR A 132 -2.68 -0.85 -0.78
CA THR A 132 -4.13 -0.97 -0.96
C THR A 132 -4.52 -0.96 -2.42
N ASP A 133 -5.63 -1.62 -2.72
CA ASP A 133 -6.26 -1.67 -4.05
C ASP A 133 -7.61 -0.98 -4.03
N GLY A 134 -7.97 -0.30 -5.13
CA GLY A 134 -9.26 0.33 -5.31
C GLY A 134 -9.51 1.55 -4.45
N GLU A 135 -8.48 2.35 -4.20
CA GLU A 135 -8.59 3.66 -3.56
C GLU A 135 -9.43 4.61 -4.40
N GLU A 136 -9.06 4.76 -5.67
CA GLU A 136 -9.63 5.68 -6.66
C GLU A 136 -11.13 5.52 -6.91
N THR A 137 -11.66 4.36 -6.59
CA THR A 137 -13.08 4.04 -6.77
C THR A 137 -13.88 3.99 -5.47
N GLY A 138 -13.24 4.23 -4.33
CA GLY A 138 -13.95 4.35 -3.07
C GLY A 138 -13.29 3.70 -1.86
N LEU A 139 -11.96 3.71 -1.78
CA LEU A 139 -11.18 3.22 -0.64
C LEU A 139 -11.45 1.73 -0.32
N TYR A 140 -11.71 0.92 -1.34
CA TYR A 140 -12.17 -0.46 -1.14
C TYR A 140 -11.15 -1.31 -0.38
N GLY A 141 -9.86 -1.21 -0.73
CA GLY A 141 -8.80 -1.99 -0.09
C GLY A 141 -8.59 -1.59 1.36
N ALA A 142 -8.54 -0.30 1.64
CA ALA A 142 -8.40 0.19 3.02
C ALA A 142 -9.59 -0.27 3.89
N TYR A 143 -10.82 -0.21 3.36
CA TYR A 143 -12.01 -0.67 4.06
C TYR A 143 -11.98 -2.19 4.29
N ALA A 144 -11.55 -2.99 3.31
CA ALA A 144 -11.41 -4.43 3.45
C ALA A 144 -10.38 -4.80 4.53
N PHE A 145 -9.24 -4.09 4.57
CA PHE A 145 -8.23 -4.30 5.60
C PHE A 145 -8.79 -4.04 7.01
N ILE A 146 -9.44 -2.91 7.21
CA ILE A 146 -10.02 -2.52 8.51
C ILE A 146 -11.12 -3.49 8.95
N SER A 147 -11.94 -3.97 8.01
CA SER A 147 -13.12 -4.77 8.34
C SER A 147 -12.83 -6.26 8.54
N GLU A 148 -11.79 -6.79 7.89
CA GLU A 148 -11.64 -8.23 7.72
C GLU A 148 -10.24 -8.75 8.09
N HIS A 149 -9.20 -7.90 8.01
CA HIS A 149 -7.85 -8.40 8.20
C HIS A 149 -7.46 -8.43 9.68
N PRO A 150 -7.01 -9.59 10.24
CA PRO A 150 -6.74 -9.71 11.68
C PRO A 150 -5.62 -8.79 12.16
N TRP A 151 -4.67 -8.41 11.32
CA TRP A 151 -3.58 -7.50 11.71
C TRP A 151 -4.05 -6.10 12.05
N PHE A 152 -5.27 -5.72 11.67
CA PHE A 152 -5.80 -4.40 12.00
C PHE A 152 -5.95 -4.21 13.53
N GLU A 153 -6.21 -5.26 14.28
CA GLU A 153 -6.35 -5.21 15.74
C GLU A 153 -5.04 -4.77 16.45
N ASP A 154 -3.88 -5.03 15.82
CA ASP A 154 -2.57 -4.68 16.36
C ASP A 154 -2.19 -3.23 16.07
N VAL A 155 -2.85 -2.57 15.10
CA VAL A 155 -2.49 -1.22 14.62
C VAL A 155 -2.74 -0.17 15.70
N ARG A 156 -1.71 0.60 16.05
CA ARG A 156 -1.80 1.73 16.99
C ARG A 156 -1.60 3.09 16.33
N LEU A 157 -0.92 3.10 15.19
CA LEU A 157 -0.71 4.29 14.37
C LEU A 157 -0.72 3.87 12.91
N ALA A 158 -1.39 4.64 12.08
CA ALA A 158 -1.36 4.48 10.63
C ALA A 158 -0.77 5.73 9.97
N ILE A 159 0.09 5.50 8.98
CA ILE A 159 0.65 6.53 8.11
C ILE A 159 0.22 6.18 6.69
N ASN A 160 -0.56 7.05 6.07
CA ASN A 160 -0.88 6.96 4.65
C ASN A 160 0.09 7.84 3.87
N LEU A 161 0.79 7.25 2.93
CA LEU A 161 1.59 7.96 1.95
C LEU A 161 0.64 8.29 0.80
N GLU A 162 0.35 9.57 0.64
CA GLU A 162 -0.62 10.06 -0.33
C GLU A 162 -0.07 11.32 -0.97
N THR A 163 -0.37 11.52 -2.23
CA THR A 163 0.11 12.69 -2.93
C THR A 163 -0.90 13.82 -2.89
N PHE A 164 -0.47 14.95 -2.37
CA PHE A 164 -1.19 16.22 -2.51
C PHE A 164 -0.49 17.09 -3.55
N VAL A 165 -1.27 17.57 -4.51
CA VAL A 165 -0.76 18.36 -5.65
C VAL A 165 -0.13 19.68 -5.24
N ALA A 166 -0.42 20.20 -4.04
CA ALA A 166 0.25 21.36 -3.44
C ALA A 166 -0.08 21.45 -1.94
N GLY A 167 0.93 21.54 -1.09
CA GLY A 167 0.77 21.82 0.33
C GLY A 167 1.84 21.16 1.21
N PRO A 168 1.94 21.56 2.47
CA PRO A 168 2.78 20.86 3.43
C PRO A 168 2.17 19.49 3.76
N PRO A 169 2.98 18.51 4.18
CA PRO A 169 2.48 17.21 4.61
C PRO A 169 1.44 17.37 5.72
N VAL A 170 0.34 16.63 5.59
CA VAL A 170 -0.75 16.62 6.58
C VAL A 170 -0.68 15.31 7.35
N ILE A 171 -0.53 15.41 8.67
CA ILE A 171 -0.61 14.25 9.56
C ILE A 171 -2.02 14.21 10.14
N LEU A 172 -2.82 13.22 9.73
CA LEU A 172 -4.13 12.95 10.31
C LEU A 172 -3.94 12.03 11.51
N ARG A 173 -4.39 12.47 12.68
CA ARG A 173 -4.50 11.61 13.87
C ARG A 173 -5.95 11.21 14.04
N GLY A 174 -6.23 9.91 13.92
CA GLY A 174 -7.50 9.34 14.36
C GLY A 174 -7.54 9.25 15.91
N ASN A 175 -8.72 9.39 16.46
CA ASN A 175 -9.00 9.11 17.88
C ASN A 175 -9.49 7.66 18.01
#